data_6fa89952b22ff7c846034e73c7372af5
#
_entry.id   6fa89952b22ff7c846034e73c7372af5
#
_cell.length_a   1.000
_cell.length_b   1.000
_cell.length_c   1.000
_cell.angle_alpha   90.00
_cell.angle_beta   90.00
_cell.angle_gamma   90.00
#
_symmetry.space_group_name_H-M   'P 1'
#
loop_
_entity.id
_entity.type
_entity.pdbx_description
1 polymer ?
#
loop_
_entity_poly.entity_id
_entity_poly.type
_entity_poly.pdbx_seq_one_letter_code
_entity_poly.pdbx_strand_id
1 'polypeptide(L)'
;MYILPHSIDWVMNRRSFFQSSLALSSFSLLAPDGIALAKSKSKNTWQNGRSFWPICLDTATLDKKFGIEKKVELASEAGFDCIEPWDRELADFEKKGGNLSDLGKRITDLGLYVPSVIGLWNALDVSKEAFKKRMDVHRDRLRMVTEIGSHNVQVIPNFKKKKLFDSEVASWCCGQVLDIANNDYGIGAGVVFLNFFPGLSTIEEAKKVALGSKRKNAQIIPDIYHMYLGGSKISDFKNMKGDFITIFQFSDCPPGIEPHNRMDDAKRVLPGDGVLPLVDTLINLREINYTGPVSLELYNPELRAREPRGFLEEALEKTVSVCAKAS
;
A
#
# COMPACT_ATOMS: atom_id res chain seq x y z
N MET A 1 10.23 27.62 -45.61
CA MET A 1 9.08 28.44 -45.20
C MET A 1 7.92 27.50 -44.93
N TYR A 2 7.48 27.50 -43.73
CA TYR A 2 6.39 26.98 -42.93
C TYR A 2 6.81 26.01 -41.85
N ILE A 3 6.79 26.60 -40.70
CA ILE A 3 6.94 26.11 -39.36
C ILE A 3 5.61 25.44 -38.95
N LEU A 4 5.66 24.30 -38.28
CA LEU A 4 4.55 23.84 -37.45
C LEU A 4 5.06 23.70 -35.98
N PRO A 5 4.35 24.31 -35.02
CA PRO A 5 4.66 24.16 -33.59
C PRO A 5 3.73 23.15 -32.92
N HIS A 6 4.16 22.72 -31.77
CA HIS A 6 3.40 22.28 -30.61
C HIS A 6 3.26 20.79 -30.29
N SER A 7 4.06 20.44 -29.32
CA SER A 7 3.66 19.47 -28.25
C SER A 7 4.45 19.78 -26.98
N ILE A 8 4.17 20.90 -26.34
CA ILE A 8 4.73 21.25 -25.03
C ILE A 8 3.58 21.89 -24.23
N ASP A 9 2.72 21.08 -23.65
CA ASP A 9 1.77 21.57 -22.62
C ASP A 9 1.28 20.51 -21.63
N TRP A 10 1.76 19.29 -21.72
CA TRP A 10 1.29 18.22 -20.82
C TRP A 10 2.19 17.96 -19.61
N VAL A 11 3.42 18.47 -19.59
CA VAL A 11 4.41 18.17 -18.55
C VAL A 11 4.40 19.17 -17.38
N MET A 12 3.85 20.37 -17.57
CA MET A 12 3.93 21.42 -16.54
C MET A 12 2.89 21.34 -15.41
N ASN A 13 1.81 20.56 -15.55
CA ASN A 13 0.73 20.57 -14.54
C ASN A 13 0.93 19.56 -13.39
N ARG A 14 1.89 18.64 -13.48
CA ARG A 14 2.17 17.66 -12.40
C ARG A 14 3.29 18.10 -11.44
N ARG A 15 4.20 18.98 -11.84
CA ARG A 15 5.29 19.49 -10.98
C ARG A 15 4.86 20.51 -9.93
N SER A 16 3.75 21.23 -10.16
CA SER A 16 3.24 22.23 -9.21
C SER A 16 2.47 21.63 -8.02
N PHE A 17 2.08 20.34 -8.07
CA PHE A 17 1.30 19.71 -7.02
C PHE A 17 2.14 19.31 -5.79
N PHE A 18 3.43 18.98 -5.98
CA PHE A 18 4.32 18.59 -4.87
C PHE A 18 4.84 19.77 -4.02
N GLN A 19 4.74 21.01 -4.51
CA GLN A 19 5.21 22.18 -3.74
C GLN A 19 4.14 22.87 -2.90
N SER A 20 2.85 22.50 -3.07
CA SER A 20 1.73 23.16 -2.35
C SER A 20 1.34 22.49 -1.04
N SER A 21 1.90 21.34 -0.68
CA SER A 21 1.54 20.60 0.54
C SER A 21 2.33 20.95 1.79
N LEU A 22 3.27 21.90 1.71
CA LEU A 22 4.19 22.25 2.81
C LEU A 22 3.96 23.62 3.43
N ALA A 23 2.88 24.32 3.13
CA ALA A 23 2.62 25.66 3.68
C ALA A 23 1.15 25.85 4.09
N LEU A 24 0.72 25.19 5.17
CA LEU A 24 -0.47 25.57 5.93
C LEU A 24 -0.35 25.08 7.38
N SER A 25 0.61 25.66 8.11
CA SER A 25 0.55 25.69 9.57
C SER A 25 0.66 27.17 10.02
N SER A 26 -0.29 27.52 10.87
CA SER A 26 -0.40 28.77 11.63
C SER A 26 -1.09 29.98 10.98
N PHE A 27 -2.43 30.06 11.18
CA PHE A 27 -3.09 31.31 11.54
C PHE A 27 -4.33 30.97 12.37
N SER A 28 -4.18 31.08 13.70
CA SER A 28 -5.31 31.17 14.61
C SER A 28 -5.82 32.62 14.58
N LEU A 29 -6.98 32.85 13.99
CA LEU A 29 -7.74 34.08 14.19
C LEU A 29 -9.11 33.68 14.75
N LEU A 30 -9.40 34.19 15.94
CA LEU A 30 -10.66 34.15 16.63
C LEU A 30 -11.76 34.70 15.73
N ALA A 31 -12.77 33.88 15.42
CA ALA A 31 -14.01 34.31 14.79
C ALA A 31 -15.19 34.11 15.76
N PRO A 32 -16.15 35.03 15.79
CA PRO A 32 -17.32 34.97 16.70
C PRO A 32 -18.31 33.91 16.24
N ASP A 33 -19.09 33.47 17.21
CA ASP A 33 -20.08 32.40 17.17
C ASP A 33 -20.97 32.33 15.93
N GLY A 34 -21.12 31.14 15.35
CA GLY A 34 -22.31 30.78 14.62
C GLY A 34 -22.23 30.49 13.12
N ILE A 35 -21.05 30.17 12.56
CA ILE A 35 -21.03 29.65 11.19
C ILE A 35 -20.52 28.19 11.24
N ALA A 36 -21.45 27.25 11.04
CA ALA A 36 -21.11 25.88 10.73
C ALA A 36 -20.27 25.89 9.45
N LEU A 37 -18.95 25.71 9.58
CA LEU A 37 -18.06 25.49 8.44
C LEU A 37 -18.55 24.22 7.74
N ALA A 38 -19.21 24.39 6.61
CA ALA A 38 -19.46 23.32 5.67
C ALA A 38 -18.13 22.64 5.41
N LYS A 39 -17.96 21.37 5.84
CA LYS A 39 -16.81 20.54 5.50
C LYS A 39 -16.67 20.60 3.99
N SER A 40 -15.67 21.29 3.49
CA SER A 40 -15.30 21.28 2.07
C SER A 40 -15.13 19.81 1.70
N LYS A 41 -16.00 19.26 0.86
CA LYS A 41 -15.79 17.93 0.28
C LYS A 41 -14.50 18.03 -0.51
N SER A 42 -13.43 17.36 -0.06
CA SER A 42 -12.19 17.25 -0.82
C SER A 42 -12.54 16.66 -2.20
N LYS A 43 -12.07 17.33 -3.25
CA LYS A 43 -12.34 16.90 -4.63
C LYS A 43 -11.56 15.63 -4.93
N ASN A 44 -12.16 14.71 -5.68
CA ASN A 44 -11.45 13.60 -6.28
C ASN A 44 -10.37 14.14 -7.22
N THR A 45 -9.16 13.64 -7.09
CA THR A 45 -7.99 14.15 -7.84
C THR A 45 -7.36 13.09 -8.73
N TRP A 46 -7.68 11.81 -8.51
CA TRP A 46 -7.10 10.67 -9.21
C TRP A 46 -8.06 10.10 -10.26
N GLN A 47 -7.52 9.38 -11.22
CA GLN A 47 -8.29 8.70 -12.27
C GLN A 47 -9.29 9.64 -12.97
N ASN A 48 -8.80 10.81 -13.39
CA ASN A 48 -9.61 11.87 -14.04
C ASN A 48 -10.81 12.34 -13.19
N GLY A 49 -10.63 12.40 -11.87
CA GLY A 49 -11.66 12.83 -10.93
C GLY A 49 -12.63 11.72 -10.49
N ARG A 50 -12.40 10.49 -10.89
CA ARG A 50 -13.24 9.34 -10.55
C ARG A 50 -12.86 8.68 -9.22
N SER A 51 -11.66 8.93 -8.69
CA SER A 51 -11.20 8.38 -7.42
C SER A 51 -10.69 9.48 -6.48
N PHE A 52 -10.99 9.32 -5.20
CA PHE A 52 -10.39 10.11 -4.13
C PHE A 52 -8.96 9.66 -3.82
N TRP A 53 -8.68 8.39 -4.05
CA TRP A 53 -7.38 7.74 -3.77
C TRP A 53 -6.62 7.44 -5.05
N PRO A 54 -5.28 7.50 -5.03
CA PRO A 54 -4.48 6.93 -6.12
C PRO A 54 -4.70 5.41 -6.19
N ILE A 55 -4.74 4.87 -7.38
CA ILE A 55 -4.91 3.43 -7.59
C ILE A 55 -3.55 2.79 -7.87
N CYS A 56 -3.17 1.88 -6.99
CA CYS A 56 -1.89 1.17 -7.01
C CYS A 56 -2.06 -0.24 -7.58
N LEU A 57 -1.06 -0.71 -8.32
CA LEU A 57 -0.94 -2.11 -8.71
C LEU A 57 0.09 -2.80 -7.83
N ASP A 58 -0.32 -3.77 -7.00
CA ASP A 58 0.60 -4.75 -6.44
C ASP A 58 1.10 -5.68 -7.55
N THR A 59 2.42 -5.83 -7.65
CA THR A 59 3.06 -6.63 -8.69
C THR A 59 2.74 -8.12 -8.61
N ALA A 60 2.29 -8.62 -7.44
CA ALA A 60 1.79 -9.99 -7.30
C ALA A 60 0.51 -10.25 -8.08
N THR A 61 -0.22 -9.21 -8.49
CA THR A 61 -1.40 -9.32 -9.36
C THR A 61 -1.04 -9.86 -10.75
N LEU A 62 0.20 -9.70 -11.19
CA LEU A 62 0.72 -10.22 -12.45
C LEU A 62 1.49 -11.53 -12.26
N ASP A 63 1.56 -12.32 -13.33
CA ASP A 63 2.34 -13.56 -13.35
C ASP A 63 3.83 -13.28 -13.05
N LYS A 64 4.43 -14.14 -12.23
CA LYS A 64 5.84 -14.09 -11.86
C LYS A 64 6.82 -14.28 -13.03
N LYS A 65 6.33 -14.76 -14.20
CA LYS A 65 7.15 -14.84 -15.42
C LYS A 65 7.58 -13.48 -15.93
N PHE A 66 6.82 -12.42 -15.59
CA PHE A 66 7.18 -11.06 -15.92
C PHE A 66 8.19 -10.52 -14.90
N GLY A 67 9.33 -10.02 -15.37
CA GLY A 67 10.25 -9.25 -14.54
C GLY A 67 9.65 -7.90 -14.12
N ILE A 68 10.24 -7.29 -13.09
CA ILE A 68 9.72 -6.03 -12.53
C ILE A 68 9.63 -4.91 -13.56
N GLU A 69 10.57 -4.80 -14.50
CA GLU A 69 10.54 -3.79 -15.57
C GLU A 69 9.29 -3.92 -16.44
N LYS A 70 8.94 -5.16 -16.84
CA LYS A 70 7.73 -5.40 -17.65
C LYS A 70 6.46 -5.14 -16.86
N LYS A 71 6.43 -5.43 -15.57
CA LYS A 71 5.29 -5.11 -14.69
C LYS A 71 5.09 -3.61 -14.55
N VAL A 72 6.16 -2.84 -14.44
CA VAL A 72 6.14 -1.36 -14.43
C VAL A 72 5.56 -0.81 -15.73
N GLU A 73 6.01 -1.31 -16.89
CA GLU A 73 5.46 -0.90 -18.19
C GLU A 73 3.95 -1.18 -18.28
N LEU A 74 3.53 -2.41 -17.94
CA LEU A 74 2.14 -2.82 -17.99
C LEU A 74 1.24 -1.99 -17.03
N ALA A 75 1.73 -1.66 -15.85
CA ALA A 75 1.01 -0.80 -14.89
C ALA A 75 0.80 0.62 -15.46
N SER A 76 1.85 1.20 -16.06
CA SER A 76 1.77 2.52 -16.70
C SER A 76 0.85 2.51 -17.92
N GLU A 77 0.98 1.52 -18.80
CA GLU A 77 0.14 1.36 -20.00
C GLU A 77 -1.34 1.20 -19.66
N ALA A 78 -1.66 0.48 -18.58
CA ALA A 78 -3.03 0.31 -18.10
C ALA A 78 -3.59 1.56 -17.39
N GLY A 79 -2.73 2.52 -16.98
CA GLY A 79 -3.14 3.77 -16.37
C GLY A 79 -3.22 3.79 -14.86
N PHE A 80 -2.54 2.88 -14.15
CA PHE A 80 -2.38 2.94 -12.70
C PHE A 80 -1.62 4.21 -12.29
N ASP A 81 -1.85 4.69 -11.06
CA ASP A 81 -1.17 5.88 -10.53
C ASP A 81 0.14 5.51 -9.81
N CYS A 82 0.24 4.29 -9.30
CA CYS A 82 1.40 3.80 -8.56
C CYS A 82 1.55 2.28 -8.66
N ILE A 83 2.70 1.78 -8.21
CA ILE A 83 3.05 0.35 -8.23
C ILE A 83 3.64 -0.05 -6.88
N GLU A 84 3.27 -1.23 -6.38
CA GLU A 84 3.75 -1.82 -5.12
C GLU A 84 4.55 -3.08 -5.43
N PRO A 85 5.88 -2.99 -5.57
CA PRO A 85 6.73 -4.13 -5.88
C PRO A 85 7.06 -4.96 -4.63
N TRP A 86 7.53 -6.19 -4.86
CA TRP A 86 8.05 -7.07 -3.83
C TRP A 86 9.58 -6.97 -3.73
N ASP A 87 10.12 -7.03 -2.52
CA ASP A 87 11.57 -6.98 -2.27
C ASP A 87 12.35 -8.06 -3.04
N ARG A 88 11.76 -9.24 -3.21
CA ARG A 88 12.35 -10.35 -3.97
C ARG A 88 12.47 -10.05 -5.46
N GLU A 89 11.52 -9.28 -6.03
CA GLU A 89 11.60 -8.86 -7.44
C GLU A 89 12.70 -7.85 -7.64
N LEU A 90 12.89 -6.93 -6.68
CA LEU A 90 13.99 -5.98 -6.68
C LEU A 90 15.33 -6.68 -6.54
N ALA A 91 15.45 -7.65 -5.62
CA ALA A 91 16.64 -8.46 -5.45
C ALA A 91 16.96 -9.29 -6.69
N ASP A 92 15.96 -9.88 -7.35
CA ASP A 92 16.16 -10.63 -8.59
C ASP A 92 16.59 -9.73 -9.75
N PHE A 93 16.09 -8.50 -9.80
CA PHE A 93 16.50 -7.49 -10.77
C PHE A 93 17.96 -7.09 -10.58
N GLU A 94 18.40 -6.75 -9.36
CA GLU A 94 19.81 -6.45 -9.06
C GLU A 94 20.72 -7.64 -9.36
N LYS A 95 20.33 -8.85 -8.98
CA LYS A 95 21.10 -10.07 -9.26
C LYS A 95 21.37 -10.30 -10.75
N LYS A 96 20.48 -9.79 -11.60
CA LYS A 96 20.61 -9.82 -13.07
C LYS A 96 21.42 -8.65 -13.63
N GLY A 97 21.98 -7.81 -12.77
CA GLY A 97 22.78 -6.63 -13.16
C GLY A 97 21.96 -5.35 -13.30
N GLY A 98 20.69 -5.33 -12.88
CA GLY A 98 19.87 -4.13 -12.89
C GLY A 98 20.27 -3.13 -11.82
N ASN A 99 20.00 -1.85 -12.06
CA ASN A 99 20.23 -0.74 -11.13
C ASN A 99 18.86 -0.24 -10.60
N LEU A 100 18.66 -0.30 -9.29
CA LEU A 100 17.37 0.07 -8.68
C LEU A 100 17.07 1.57 -8.77
N SER A 101 18.08 2.43 -8.70
CA SER A 101 17.87 3.88 -8.84
C SER A 101 17.45 4.23 -10.28
N ASP A 102 17.98 3.56 -11.29
CA ASP A 102 17.57 3.73 -12.68
C ASP A 102 16.14 3.19 -12.89
N LEU A 103 15.80 2.06 -12.27
CA LEU A 103 14.43 1.54 -12.29
C LEU A 103 13.45 2.50 -11.61
N GLY A 104 13.80 3.06 -10.45
CA GLY A 104 13.00 4.06 -9.75
C GLY A 104 12.77 5.32 -10.57
N LYS A 105 13.81 5.79 -11.27
CA LYS A 105 13.68 6.89 -12.22
C LYS A 105 12.74 6.54 -13.38
N ARG A 106 12.89 5.35 -13.97
CA ARG A 106 12.00 4.88 -15.04
C ARG A 106 10.54 4.80 -14.59
N ILE A 107 10.27 4.32 -13.37
CA ILE A 107 8.93 4.31 -12.77
C ILE A 107 8.35 5.73 -12.76
N THR A 108 9.14 6.71 -12.30
CA THR A 108 8.72 8.12 -12.26
C THR A 108 8.51 8.71 -13.66
N ASP A 109 9.41 8.43 -14.61
CA ASP A 109 9.32 8.89 -16.00
C ASP A 109 8.06 8.33 -16.71
N LEU A 110 7.61 7.13 -16.32
CA LEU A 110 6.38 6.49 -16.78
C LEU A 110 5.11 7.00 -16.05
N GLY A 111 5.25 7.99 -15.16
CA GLY A 111 4.14 8.62 -14.45
C GLY A 111 3.64 7.85 -13.23
N LEU A 112 4.37 6.82 -12.81
CA LEU A 112 4.09 6.04 -11.60
C LEU A 112 4.93 6.53 -10.42
N TYR A 113 4.56 6.11 -9.19
CA TYR A 113 5.42 6.19 -8.01
C TYR A 113 5.31 4.91 -7.18
N VAL A 114 6.23 4.71 -6.23
CA VAL A 114 6.27 3.53 -5.35
C VAL A 114 5.87 3.95 -3.94
N PRO A 115 4.63 3.74 -3.51
CA PRO A 115 4.17 4.13 -2.18
C PRO A 115 4.71 3.23 -1.08
N SER A 116 4.89 1.96 -1.37
CA SER A 116 5.33 0.91 -0.44
C SER A 116 6.00 -0.22 -1.20
N VAL A 117 6.90 -0.95 -0.53
CA VAL A 117 7.48 -2.21 -1.01
C VAL A 117 7.08 -3.33 -0.08
N ILE A 118 6.58 -4.44 -0.61
CA ILE A 118 6.32 -5.66 0.15
C ILE A 118 7.65 -6.34 0.46
N GLY A 119 8.08 -6.20 1.70
CA GLY A 119 9.41 -6.67 2.11
C GLY A 119 9.54 -6.81 3.62
N LEU A 120 10.77 -6.85 4.11
CA LEU A 120 11.13 -7.08 5.50
C LEU A 120 10.49 -8.34 6.10
N TRP A 121 10.58 -9.43 5.36
CA TRP A 121 10.13 -10.77 5.80
C TRP A 121 10.86 -11.19 7.07
N ASN A 122 10.09 -11.71 8.02
CA ASN A 122 10.56 -12.12 9.34
C ASN A 122 11.07 -10.95 10.22
N ALA A 123 10.68 -9.71 9.92
CA ALA A 123 11.07 -8.54 10.72
C ALA A 123 10.33 -8.48 12.06
N LEU A 124 9.10 -9.02 12.16
CA LEU A 124 8.47 -9.31 13.44
C LEU A 124 8.89 -10.72 13.84
N ASP A 125 10.11 -10.86 14.37
CA ASP A 125 10.68 -12.16 14.72
C ASP A 125 10.23 -12.62 16.10
N VAL A 126 10.53 -13.88 16.44
CA VAL A 126 10.08 -14.57 17.65
C VAL A 126 10.93 -14.22 18.89
N SER A 127 12.08 -13.59 18.71
CA SER A 127 12.93 -13.07 19.79
C SER A 127 13.78 -11.90 19.31
N LYS A 128 14.25 -11.10 20.27
CA LYS A 128 15.17 -9.98 19.99
C LYS A 128 16.50 -10.44 19.40
N GLU A 129 16.99 -11.60 19.81
CA GLU A 129 18.23 -12.21 19.30
C GLU A 129 18.07 -12.68 17.85
N ALA A 130 16.93 -13.30 17.52
CA ALA A 130 16.63 -13.72 16.16
C ALA A 130 16.52 -12.51 15.22
N PHE A 131 15.87 -11.43 15.65
CA PHE A 131 15.80 -10.17 14.93
C PHE A 131 17.20 -9.59 14.67
N LYS A 132 18.04 -9.47 15.71
CA LYS A 132 19.41 -8.92 15.58
C LYS A 132 20.26 -9.69 14.58
N LYS A 133 20.13 -11.03 14.55
CA LYS A 133 20.84 -11.89 13.59
C LYS A 133 20.44 -11.66 12.12
N ARG A 134 19.29 -11.01 11.86
CA ARG A 134 18.80 -10.69 10.51
C ARG A 134 19.05 -9.24 10.11
N MET A 135 19.71 -8.46 10.95
CA MET A 135 19.84 -7.01 10.76
C MET A 135 20.46 -6.65 9.41
N ASP A 136 21.50 -7.34 8.97
CA ASP A 136 22.14 -7.07 7.68
C ASP A 136 21.17 -7.30 6.51
N VAL A 137 20.34 -8.34 6.58
CA VAL A 137 19.30 -8.61 5.59
C VAL A 137 18.24 -7.50 5.59
N HIS A 138 17.84 -7.04 6.78
CA HIS A 138 16.86 -5.95 6.87
C HIS A 138 17.41 -4.64 6.32
N ARG A 139 18.68 -4.31 6.63
CA ARG A 139 19.35 -3.12 6.10
C ARG A 139 19.50 -3.16 4.58
N ASP A 140 19.85 -4.32 4.02
CA ASP A 140 19.93 -4.49 2.57
C ASP A 140 18.55 -4.27 1.91
N ARG A 141 17.47 -4.78 2.50
CA ARG A 141 16.11 -4.54 2.00
C ARG A 141 15.69 -3.06 2.10
N LEU A 142 16.02 -2.39 3.21
CA LEU A 142 15.75 -0.96 3.37
C LEU A 142 16.52 -0.12 2.35
N ARG A 143 17.76 -0.49 2.02
CA ARG A 143 18.53 0.12 0.92
C ARG A 143 17.77 0.00 -0.40
N MET A 144 17.33 -1.21 -0.77
CA MET A 144 16.58 -1.44 -2.01
C MET A 144 15.29 -0.60 -2.07
N VAL A 145 14.55 -0.51 -0.96
CA VAL A 145 13.34 0.30 -0.83
C VAL A 145 13.63 1.76 -1.09
N THR A 146 14.73 2.28 -0.55
CA THR A 146 15.15 3.68 -0.73
C THR A 146 15.63 3.94 -2.15
N GLU A 147 16.43 3.06 -2.71
CA GLU A 147 16.99 3.20 -4.06
C GLU A 147 15.91 3.19 -5.15
N ILE A 148 14.83 2.40 -4.99
CA ILE A 148 13.71 2.45 -5.93
C ILE A 148 12.81 3.68 -5.75
N GLY A 149 13.08 4.53 -4.75
CA GLY A 149 12.32 5.74 -4.49
C GLY A 149 11.03 5.51 -3.71
N SER A 150 10.90 4.39 -2.97
CA SER A 150 9.76 4.16 -2.10
C SER A 150 9.86 4.93 -0.79
N HIS A 151 8.72 5.35 -0.26
CA HIS A 151 8.63 6.05 1.02
C HIS A 151 8.29 5.14 2.21
N ASN A 152 7.91 3.90 1.96
CA ASN A 152 7.51 2.93 2.98
C ASN A 152 7.89 1.50 2.64
N VAL A 153 7.97 0.67 3.67
CA VAL A 153 8.17 -0.77 3.57
C VAL A 153 7.19 -1.53 4.47
N GLN A 154 6.80 -2.70 4.05
CA GLN A 154 5.95 -3.60 4.84
C GLN A 154 6.76 -4.42 5.83
N VAL A 155 6.32 -4.47 7.09
CA VAL A 155 6.95 -5.23 8.17
C VAL A 155 6.14 -6.51 8.38
N ILE A 156 6.76 -7.65 8.06
CA ILE A 156 6.08 -8.93 7.93
C ILE A 156 6.55 -9.91 9.01
N PRO A 157 5.62 -10.68 9.64
CA PRO A 157 5.96 -11.63 10.70
C PRO A 157 6.76 -12.84 10.18
N ASN A 158 7.36 -13.61 11.13
CA ASN A 158 8.12 -14.80 10.82
C ASN A 158 7.21 -16.00 10.56
N PHE A 159 6.92 -16.29 9.28
CA PHE A 159 6.05 -17.39 8.87
C PHE A 159 6.54 -18.78 9.29
N LYS A 160 7.84 -19.00 9.34
CA LYS A 160 8.43 -20.31 9.71
C LYS A 160 8.19 -20.65 11.17
N LYS A 161 7.98 -19.63 12.01
CA LYS A 161 7.82 -19.75 13.45
C LYS A 161 6.54 -19.09 13.97
N LYS A 162 5.49 -19.04 13.17
CA LYS A 162 4.23 -18.37 13.50
C LYS A 162 3.60 -18.79 14.84
N LYS A 163 3.82 -20.02 15.29
CA LYS A 163 3.32 -20.52 16.59
C LYS A 163 4.04 -19.92 17.80
N LEU A 164 5.20 -19.28 17.59
CA LEU A 164 6.00 -18.64 18.63
C LEU A 164 5.84 -17.11 18.61
N PHE A 165 4.83 -16.60 17.91
CA PHE A 165 4.59 -15.17 17.84
C PHE A 165 4.21 -14.60 19.22
N ASP A 166 4.93 -13.55 19.59
CA ASP A 166 4.72 -12.78 20.81
C ASP A 166 4.56 -11.30 20.45
N SER A 167 3.43 -10.72 20.81
CA SER A 167 3.10 -9.33 20.43
C SER A 167 4.01 -8.29 21.09
N GLU A 168 4.59 -8.55 22.25
CA GLU A 168 5.53 -7.63 22.91
C GLU A 168 6.89 -7.64 22.22
N VAL A 169 7.37 -8.85 21.88
CA VAL A 169 8.59 -9.00 21.09
C VAL A 169 8.39 -8.38 19.69
N ALA A 170 7.26 -8.64 19.05
CA ALA A 170 6.92 -8.05 17.76
C ALA A 170 6.87 -6.51 17.82
N SER A 171 6.28 -5.94 18.86
CA SER A 171 6.26 -4.49 19.08
C SER A 171 7.67 -3.91 19.24
N TRP A 172 8.54 -4.60 19.98
CA TRP A 172 9.93 -4.20 20.09
C TRP A 172 10.65 -4.27 18.73
N CYS A 173 10.48 -5.36 17.97
CA CYS A 173 11.04 -5.50 16.62
C CYS A 173 10.55 -4.38 15.69
N CYS A 174 9.24 -4.11 15.71
CA CYS A 174 8.65 -3.02 14.96
C CYS A 174 9.31 -1.67 15.29
N GLY A 175 9.52 -1.38 16.57
CA GLY A 175 10.22 -0.18 17.01
C GLY A 175 11.64 -0.08 16.47
N GLN A 176 12.39 -1.19 16.44
CA GLN A 176 13.74 -1.21 15.88
C GLN A 176 13.73 -0.98 14.35
N VAL A 177 12.77 -1.57 13.63
CA VAL A 177 12.60 -1.33 12.20
C VAL A 177 12.29 0.14 11.93
N LEU A 178 11.34 0.71 12.66
CA LEU A 178 10.94 2.13 12.51
C LEU A 178 12.11 3.09 12.78
N ASP A 179 12.91 2.82 13.81
CA ASP A 179 14.09 3.63 14.12
C ASP A 179 15.11 3.60 12.98
N ILE A 180 15.44 2.40 12.48
CA ILE A 180 16.41 2.23 11.39
C ILE A 180 15.86 2.80 10.07
N ALA A 181 14.63 2.44 9.71
CA ALA A 181 14.01 2.93 8.47
C ALA A 181 13.96 4.44 8.41
N ASN A 182 13.55 5.10 9.52
CA ASN A 182 13.44 6.55 9.57
C ASN A 182 14.81 7.24 9.66
N ASN A 183 15.71 6.78 10.55
CA ASN A 183 16.94 7.50 10.85
C ASN A 183 18.04 7.28 9.81
N ASP A 184 18.14 6.04 9.28
CA ASP A 184 19.23 5.66 8.38
C ASP A 184 18.82 5.75 6.91
N TYR A 185 17.51 5.66 6.60
CA TYR A 185 17.00 5.58 5.23
C TYR A 185 15.92 6.61 4.89
N GLY A 186 15.38 7.34 5.87
CA GLY A 186 14.37 8.38 5.64
C GLY A 186 13.00 7.88 5.17
N ILE A 187 12.67 6.60 5.46
CA ILE A 187 11.42 5.96 5.04
C ILE A 187 10.58 5.52 6.25
N GLY A 188 9.28 5.31 6.01
CA GLY A 188 8.35 4.73 6.97
C GLY A 188 8.29 3.21 6.90
N ALA A 189 7.55 2.63 7.85
CA ALA A 189 7.28 1.19 7.86
C ALA A 189 5.89 0.90 8.44
N GLY A 190 5.15 -0.04 7.83
CA GLY A 190 3.82 -0.44 8.25
C GLY A 190 3.72 -1.93 8.60
N VAL A 191 3.01 -2.25 9.68
CA VAL A 191 2.79 -3.62 10.14
C VAL A 191 1.70 -4.28 9.30
N VAL A 192 2.04 -5.41 8.67
CA VAL A 192 1.10 -6.28 7.95
C VAL A 192 0.49 -7.29 8.91
N PHE A 193 -0.81 -7.56 8.76
CA PHE A 193 -1.48 -8.69 9.40
C PHE A 193 -2.10 -9.63 8.36
N LEU A 194 -2.25 -10.90 8.71
CA LEU A 194 -2.66 -11.95 7.77
C LEU A 194 -3.66 -12.89 8.45
N ASN A 195 -4.83 -13.09 7.87
CA ASN A 195 -5.92 -13.88 8.45
C ASN A 195 -5.51 -15.27 8.96
N PHE A 196 -4.47 -15.86 8.38
CA PHE A 196 -3.94 -17.18 8.75
C PHE A 196 -2.77 -17.14 9.74
N PHE A 197 -2.40 -15.95 10.26
CA PHE A 197 -1.27 -15.80 11.17
C PHE A 197 -1.75 -15.62 12.63
N PRO A 198 -1.58 -16.61 13.53
CA PRO A 198 -2.05 -16.51 14.90
C PRO A 198 -1.42 -15.33 15.66
N GLY A 199 -2.24 -14.50 16.28
CA GLY A 199 -1.82 -13.34 17.05
C GLY A 199 -1.48 -12.09 16.24
N LEU A 200 -1.59 -12.16 14.89
CA LEU A 200 -1.47 -11.01 13.99
C LEU A 200 -2.37 -11.22 12.76
N SER A 201 -3.67 -11.38 12.98
CA SER A 201 -4.67 -11.72 11.96
C SER A 201 -5.75 -10.65 11.78
N THR A 202 -5.77 -9.62 12.64
CA THR A 202 -6.78 -8.58 12.65
C THR A 202 -6.17 -7.18 12.73
N ILE A 203 -6.96 -6.15 12.38
CA ILE A 203 -6.59 -4.74 12.56
C ILE A 203 -6.18 -4.47 14.01
N GLU A 204 -6.94 -4.95 15.01
CA GLU A 204 -6.66 -4.69 16.41
C GLU A 204 -5.32 -5.31 16.86
N GLU A 205 -4.98 -6.50 16.37
CA GLU A 205 -3.68 -7.12 16.66
C GLU A 205 -2.53 -6.34 15.99
N ALA A 206 -2.71 -5.87 14.75
CA ALA A 206 -1.74 -5.02 14.07
C ALA A 206 -1.56 -3.67 14.78
N LYS A 207 -2.65 -3.03 15.20
CA LYS A 207 -2.62 -1.80 16.03
C LYS A 207 -1.87 -2.04 17.33
N LYS A 208 -2.12 -3.16 18.02
CA LYS A 208 -1.41 -3.52 19.25
C LYS A 208 0.10 -3.58 19.03
N VAL A 209 0.55 -4.22 17.95
CA VAL A 209 1.99 -4.31 17.61
C VAL A 209 2.56 -2.95 17.26
N ALA A 210 1.91 -2.20 16.37
CA ALA A 210 2.38 -0.90 15.90
C ALA A 210 2.47 0.11 17.05
N LEU A 211 1.40 0.28 17.84
CA LEU A 211 1.36 1.20 18.98
C LEU A 211 2.27 0.75 20.12
N GLY A 212 2.40 -0.57 20.34
CA GLY A 212 3.32 -1.15 21.29
C GLY A 212 4.79 -0.84 21.02
N SER A 213 5.14 -0.49 19.78
CA SER A 213 6.47 0.01 19.41
C SER A 213 6.83 1.33 20.09
N LYS A 214 5.83 2.10 20.54
CA LYS A 214 5.96 3.45 21.13
C LYS A 214 6.63 4.47 20.20
N ARG A 215 6.51 4.28 18.88
CA ARG A 215 6.98 5.23 17.86
C ARG A 215 5.80 6.00 17.26
N LYS A 216 5.95 7.32 17.12
CA LYS A 216 4.89 8.20 16.61
C LYS A 216 4.56 7.97 15.14
N ASN A 217 5.53 7.47 14.37
CA ASN A 217 5.42 7.14 12.95
C ASN A 217 5.06 5.67 12.70
N ALA A 218 4.58 4.94 13.72
CA ALA A 218 4.11 3.58 13.54
C ALA A 218 2.83 3.56 12.71
N GLN A 219 2.78 2.65 11.75
CA GLN A 219 1.68 2.49 10.81
C GLN A 219 1.29 1.02 10.66
N ILE A 220 0.11 0.78 10.08
CA ILE A 220 -0.36 -0.55 9.68
C ILE A 220 -0.67 -0.59 8.19
N ILE A 221 -0.76 -1.80 7.65
CA ILE A 221 -1.16 -2.04 6.26
C ILE A 221 -2.38 -2.97 6.29
N PRO A 222 -3.59 -2.40 6.26
CA PRO A 222 -4.81 -3.19 6.17
C PRO A 222 -5.00 -3.73 4.74
N ASP A 223 -5.45 -4.98 4.69
CA ASP A 223 -5.89 -5.66 3.48
C ASP A 223 -7.33 -6.12 3.70
N ILE A 224 -8.25 -5.72 2.80
CA ILE A 224 -9.68 -6.01 2.97
C ILE A 224 -10.00 -7.50 2.99
N TYR A 225 -9.25 -8.31 2.24
CA TYR A 225 -9.41 -9.75 2.20
C TYR A 225 -8.98 -10.39 3.53
N HIS A 226 -7.82 -9.99 4.05
CA HIS A 226 -7.34 -10.43 5.36
C HIS A 226 -8.21 -9.89 6.51
N MET A 227 -8.75 -8.69 6.38
CA MET A 227 -9.73 -8.14 7.34
C MET A 227 -10.96 -9.04 7.44
N TYR A 228 -11.57 -9.35 6.31
CA TYR A 228 -12.78 -10.17 6.26
C TYR A 228 -12.53 -11.57 6.83
N LEU A 229 -11.53 -12.28 6.32
CA LEU A 229 -11.21 -13.63 6.73
C LEU A 229 -10.65 -13.74 8.16
N GLY A 230 -9.99 -12.70 8.65
CA GLY A 230 -9.47 -12.61 10.01
C GLY A 230 -10.53 -12.21 11.04
N GLY A 231 -11.70 -11.76 10.60
CA GLY A 231 -12.80 -11.32 11.46
C GLY A 231 -12.70 -9.88 11.94
N SER A 232 -11.88 -9.04 11.29
CA SER A 232 -11.89 -7.60 11.50
C SER A 232 -13.21 -6.98 11.00
N LYS A 233 -13.61 -5.88 11.62
CA LYS A 233 -14.83 -5.14 11.27
C LYS A 233 -14.47 -3.77 10.73
N ILE A 234 -15.35 -3.19 9.90
CA ILE A 234 -15.21 -1.80 9.45
C ILE A 234 -15.13 -0.84 10.66
N SER A 235 -15.86 -1.15 11.74
CA SER A 235 -15.80 -0.37 12.99
C SER A 235 -14.41 -0.30 13.64
N ASP A 236 -13.49 -1.19 13.29
CA ASP A 236 -12.13 -1.22 13.85
C ASP A 236 -11.29 -0.04 13.34
N PHE A 237 -11.72 0.63 12.27
CA PHE A 237 -11.17 1.92 11.83
C PHE A 237 -11.62 3.10 12.72
N LYS A 238 -12.66 2.92 13.54
CA LYS A 238 -13.17 3.98 14.39
C LYS A 238 -12.08 4.52 15.34
N ASN A 239 -11.96 5.83 15.41
CA ASN A 239 -10.93 6.54 16.18
C ASN A 239 -9.49 6.36 15.64
N MET A 240 -9.31 5.74 14.49
CA MET A 240 -8.04 5.74 13.78
C MET A 240 -7.89 7.03 12.97
N LYS A 241 -6.66 7.46 12.74
CA LYS A 241 -6.35 8.53 11.79
C LYS A 241 -5.88 7.91 10.49
N GLY A 242 -6.19 8.53 9.37
CA GLY A 242 -5.78 8.01 8.06
C GLY A 242 -4.27 7.92 7.86
N ASP A 243 -3.49 8.78 8.52
CA ASP A 243 -2.02 8.75 8.53
C ASP A 243 -1.41 7.56 9.28
N PHE A 244 -2.22 6.80 10.02
CA PHE A 244 -1.83 5.53 10.64
C PHE A 244 -1.84 4.35 9.65
N ILE A 245 -2.35 4.56 8.42
CA ILE A 245 -2.40 3.56 7.35
C ILE A 245 -1.41 3.95 6.26
N THR A 246 -0.46 3.07 5.96
CA THR A 246 0.54 3.28 4.90
C THR A 246 -0.10 3.16 3.51
N ILE A 247 -0.73 2.03 3.26
CA ILE A 247 -1.39 1.66 2.01
C ILE A 247 -2.56 0.74 2.36
N PHE A 248 -3.63 0.77 1.57
CA PHE A 248 -4.79 -0.09 1.76
C PHE A 248 -4.85 -1.12 0.64
N GLN A 249 -4.58 -2.39 0.94
CA GLN A 249 -4.62 -3.48 -0.03
C GLN A 249 -6.07 -3.90 -0.31
N PHE A 250 -6.36 -4.10 -1.59
CA PHE A 250 -7.72 -4.13 -2.09
C PHE A 250 -7.94 -5.25 -3.10
N SER A 251 -8.96 -6.04 -2.85
CA SER A 251 -9.48 -7.09 -3.72
C SER A 251 -10.91 -7.40 -3.30
N ASP A 252 -11.52 -8.43 -3.87
CA ASP A 252 -12.80 -8.92 -3.41
C ASP A 252 -12.73 -10.43 -3.10
N CYS A 253 -13.76 -10.96 -2.45
CA CYS A 253 -13.87 -12.36 -2.04
C CYS A 253 -15.09 -12.98 -2.69
N PRO A 254 -14.97 -14.14 -3.37
CA PRO A 254 -16.14 -14.81 -3.95
C PRO A 254 -17.11 -15.27 -2.87
N PRO A 255 -18.40 -15.44 -3.21
CA PRO A 255 -19.39 -15.95 -2.25
C PRO A 255 -19.05 -17.36 -1.76
N GLY A 256 -19.54 -17.71 -0.57
CA GLY A 256 -19.35 -19.04 0.02
C GLY A 256 -18.04 -19.22 0.79
N ILE A 257 -17.24 -18.15 0.93
CA ILE A 257 -16.08 -18.13 1.81
C ILE A 257 -16.46 -17.36 3.07
N GLU A 258 -16.51 -18.08 4.19
CA GLU A 258 -16.91 -17.50 5.48
C GLU A 258 -15.68 -16.92 6.24
N PRO A 259 -15.88 -15.89 7.09
CA PRO A 259 -14.86 -15.43 8.03
C PRO A 259 -14.25 -16.57 8.84
N HIS A 260 -12.97 -16.43 9.21
CA HIS A 260 -12.16 -17.45 9.88
C HIS A 260 -11.88 -18.72 9.07
N ASN A 261 -12.39 -18.80 7.86
CA ASN A 261 -11.97 -19.83 6.93
C ASN A 261 -10.56 -19.48 6.43
N ARG A 262 -9.58 -20.35 6.68
CA ARG A 262 -8.19 -20.15 6.28
C ARG A 262 -8.01 -20.38 4.78
N MET A 263 -8.69 -19.55 3.99
CA MET A 263 -8.59 -19.62 2.55
C MET A 263 -7.27 -19.04 2.06
N ASP A 264 -6.78 -19.64 1.03
CA ASP A 264 -5.66 -19.22 0.24
C ASP A 264 -5.97 -17.90 -0.48
N ASP A 265 -5.00 -17.00 -0.55
CA ASP A 265 -5.05 -15.75 -1.30
C ASP A 265 -5.38 -15.93 -2.78
N ALA A 266 -5.15 -17.14 -3.32
CA ALA A 266 -5.52 -17.52 -4.69
C ALA A 266 -7.02 -17.43 -5.01
N LYS A 267 -7.87 -17.25 -4.01
CA LYS A 267 -9.33 -17.10 -4.21
C LYS A 267 -9.78 -15.65 -4.38
N ARG A 268 -8.89 -14.67 -4.26
CA ARG A 268 -9.22 -13.27 -4.50
C ARG A 268 -9.77 -13.07 -5.91
N VAL A 269 -10.79 -12.21 -6.02
CA VAL A 269 -11.40 -11.80 -7.28
C VAL A 269 -11.30 -10.28 -7.45
N LEU A 270 -11.65 -9.78 -8.64
CA LEU A 270 -11.63 -8.36 -8.94
C LEU A 270 -12.63 -7.58 -8.05
N PRO A 271 -12.31 -6.34 -7.66
CA PRO A 271 -13.22 -5.50 -6.90
C PRO A 271 -14.59 -5.36 -7.56
N GLY A 272 -15.64 -5.68 -6.80
CA GLY A 272 -17.04 -5.68 -7.25
C GLY A 272 -17.53 -6.99 -7.83
N ASP A 273 -16.68 -8.02 -7.95
CA ASP A 273 -17.09 -9.38 -8.38
C ASP A 273 -17.35 -10.32 -7.21
N GLY A 274 -17.22 -9.85 -5.98
CA GLY A 274 -17.39 -10.63 -4.77
C GLY A 274 -18.42 -10.06 -3.81
N VAL A 275 -18.23 -10.35 -2.52
CA VAL A 275 -19.19 -10.06 -1.45
C VAL A 275 -18.67 -9.12 -0.38
N LEU A 276 -17.42 -8.63 -0.49
CA LEU A 276 -16.86 -7.76 0.53
C LEU A 276 -17.55 -6.39 0.53
N PRO A 277 -17.70 -5.75 1.70
CA PRO A 277 -18.33 -4.43 1.83
C PRO A 277 -17.36 -3.32 1.39
N LEU A 278 -16.93 -3.35 0.11
CA LEU A 278 -15.87 -2.51 -0.42
C LEU A 278 -16.22 -1.02 -0.33
N VAL A 279 -17.42 -0.64 -0.73
CA VAL A 279 -17.87 0.76 -0.73
C VAL A 279 -17.95 1.31 0.70
N ASP A 280 -18.55 0.56 1.63
CA ASP A 280 -18.66 0.97 3.02
C ASP A 280 -17.28 1.09 3.69
N THR A 281 -16.34 0.20 3.35
CA THR A 281 -14.97 0.28 3.82
C THR A 281 -14.28 1.54 3.33
N LEU A 282 -14.41 1.87 2.04
CA LEU A 282 -13.83 3.09 1.46
C LEU A 282 -14.46 4.36 2.05
N ILE A 283 -15.77 4.38 2.32
CA ILE A 283 -16.42 5.49 3.01
C ILE A 283 -15.79 5.70 4.40
N ASN A 284 -15.58 4.63 5.17
CA ASN A 284 -14.93 4.72 6.48
C ASN A 284 -13.48 5.20 6.39
N LEU A 285 -12.69 4.75 5.38
CA LEU A 285 -11.35 5.26 5.13
C LEU A 285 -11.37 6.77 4.85
N ARG A 286 -12.36 7.26 4.13
CA ARG A 286 -12.53 8.69 3.87
C ARG A 286 -12.89 9.47 5.14
N GLU A 287 -13.76 8.93 5.99
CA GLU A 287 -14.14 9.52 7.27
C GLU A 287 -12.96 9.72 8.22
N ILE A 288 -12.01 8.80 8.23
CA ILE A 288 -10.76 8.93 9.00
C ILE A 288 -9.68 9.76 8.30
N ASN A 289 -9.99 10.36 7.14
CA ASN A 289 -9.09 11.14 6.29
C ASN A 289 -7.90 10.33 5.76
N TYR A 290 -8.09 9.07 5.40
CA TYR A 290 -7.10 8.32 4.65
C TYR A 290 -7.03 8.82 3.21
N THR A 291 -5.86 9.25 2.78
CA THR A 291 -5.58 9.78 1.43
C THR A 291 -4.51 8.98 0.66
N GLY A 292 -4.02 7.91 1.27
CA GLY A 292 -3.03 7.01 0.67
C GLY A 292 -3.62 6.15 -0.44
N PRO A 293 -2.79 5.32 -1.09
CA PRO A 293 -3.23 4.49 -2.22
C PRO A 293 -4.17 3.35 -1.82
N VAL A 294 -5.07 3.02 -2.75
CA VAL A 294 -5.80 1.75 -2.78
C VAL A 294 -5.04 0.81 -3.73
N SER A 295 -4.45 -0.25 -3.19
CA SER A 295 -3.56 -1.17 -3.92
C SER A 295 -4.28 -2.46 -4.30
N LEU A 296 -4.47 -2.67 -5.59
CA LEU A 296 -5.06 -3.89 -6.12
C LEU A 296 -4.09 -5.06 -5.95
N GLU A 297 -4.42 -6.00 -5.08
CA GLU A 297 -3.62 -7.17 -4.76
C GLU A 297 -4.39 -8.48 -5.04
N LEU A 298 -3.95 -9.20 -6.08
CA LEU A 298 -4.56 -10.45 -6.50
C LEU A 298 -3.52 -11.57 -6.64
N TYR A 299 -3.87 -12.75 -6.12
CA TYR A 299 -3.03 -13.95 -6.23
C TYR A 299 -3.68 -15.04 -7.08
N ASN A 300 -4.84 -14.77 -7.69
CA ASN A 300 -5.64 -15.71 -8.42
C ASN A 300 -4.91 -16.19 -9.70
N PRO A 301 -4.60 -17.50 -9.82
CA PRO A 301 -3.82 -18.02 -10.95
C PRO A 301 -4.58 -17.93 -12.28
N GLU A 302 -5.90 -18.01 -12.27
CA GLU A 302 -6.73 -17.90 -13.47
C GLU A 302 -6.68 -16.47 -14.02
N LEU A 303 -6.76 -15.47 -13.14
CA LEU A 303 -6.63 -14.07 -13.53
C LEU A 303 -5.22 -13.75 -14.05
N ARG A 304 -4.19 -14.27 -13.37
CA ARG A 304 -2.79 -14.09 -13.79
C ARG A 304 -2.45 -14.74 -15.13
N ALA A 305 -3.19 -15.76 -15.54
CA ALA A 305 -2.99 -16.45 -16.82
C ALA A 305 -3.58 -15.70 -18.02
N ARG A 306 -4.41 -14.68 -17.77
CA ARG A 306 -5.03 -13.85 -18.81
C ARG A 306 -3.98 -13.02 -19.57
N GLU A 307 -4.37 -12.50 -20.74
CA GLU A 307 -3.58 -11.48 -21.44
C GLU A 307 -3.42 -10.25 -20.52
N PRO A 308 -2.17 -9.83 -20.20
CA PRO A 308 -1.92 -8.95 -19.06
C PRO A 308 -2.47 -7.53 -19.25
N ARG A 309 -2.44 -6.98 -20.47
CA ARG A 309 -2.89 -5.60 -20.71
C ARG A 309 -4.40 -5.46 -20.53
N GLY A 310 -5.18 -6.27 -21.26
CA GLY A 310 -6.65 -6.23 -21.15
C GLY A 310 -7.13 -6.62 -19.75
N PHE A 311 -6.41 -7.54 -19.08
CA PHE A 311 -6.68 -7.87 -17.69
C PHE A 311 -6.48 -6.68 -16.75
N LEU A 312 -5.37 -5.94 -16.88
CA LEU A 312 -5.09 -4.80 -16.02
C LEU A 312 -6.01 -3.61 -16.30
N GLU A 313 -6.37 -3.36 -17.56
CA GLU A 313 -7.36 -2.34 -17.94
C GLU A 313 -8.73 -2.62 -17.29
N GLU A 314 -9.20 -3.87 -17.34
CA GLU A 314 -10.44 -4.29 -16.64
C GLU A 314 -10.31 -4.16 -15.12
N ALA A 315 -9.20 -4.61 -14.56
CA ALA A 315 -8.96 -4.60 -13.12
C ALA A 315 -8.91 -3.16 -12.57
N LEU A 316 -8.26 -2.24 -13.30
CA LEU A 316 -8.26 -0.81 -12.97
C LEU A 316 -9.67 -0.25 -13.03
N GLU A 317 -10.41 -0.48 -14.13
CA GLU A 317 -11.77 0.05 -14.32
C GLU A 317 -12.72 -0.41 -13.21
N LYS A 318 -12.68 -1.69 -12.81
CA LYS A 318 -13.47 -2.23 -11.70
C LYS A 318 -13.10 -1.58 -10.38
N THR A 319 -11.81 -1.43 -10.09
CA THR A 319 -11.33 -0.76 -8.88
C THR A 319 -11.79 0.69 -8.82
N VAL A 320 -11.62 1.45 -9.91
CA VAL A 320 -12.08 2.84 -10.03
C VAL A 320 -13.60 2.96 -9.88
N SER A 321 -14.35 2.02 -10.47
CA SER A 321 -15.82 2.01 -10.36
C SER A 321 -16.31 1.82 -8.93
N VAL A 322 -15.60 1.01 -8.12
CA VAL A 322 -15.91 0.87 -6.69
C VAL A 322 -15.52 2.14 -5.92
N CYS A 323 -14.34 2.71 -6.18
CA CYS A 323 -13.88 3.96 -5.56
C CYS A 323 -14.83 5.13 -5.85
N ALA A 324 -15.34 5.23 -7.09
CA ALA A 324 -16.29 6.28 -7.48
C ALA A 324 -17.61 6.23 -6.70
N LYS A 325 -18.08 5.05 -6.27
CA LYS A 325 -19.28 4.90 -5.44
C LYS A 325 -19.08 5.38 -3.99
N ALA A 326 -17.82 5.43 -3.52
CA ALA A 326 -17.47 5.90 -2.18
C ALA A 326 -17.04 7.38 -2.15
N SER A 327 -17.05 8.05 -3.30
CA SER A 327 -16.55 9.42 -3.49
C SER A 327 -17.58 10.50 -3.21
#